data_aa86ed1df88eb854b8504b17508794c4
#
_entry.id   aa86ed1df88eb854b8504b17508794c4
#
_cell.length_a   1.000
_cell.length_b   1.000
_cell.length_c   1.000
_cell.angle_alpha   90.00
_cell.angle_beta   90.00
_cell.angle_gamma   90.00
#
_symmetry.space_group_name_H-M   'P 1'
#
loop_
_entity.id
_entity.type
_entity.pdbx_description
1 polymer ?
#
loop_
_entity_poly.entity_id
_entity_poly.type
_entity_poly.pdbx_seq_one_letter_code
_entity_poly.pdbx_strand_id
1 'polypeptide(L)'
;MNAKDFLTYIYPKTIAFKLAYHGLIPVPRPITLTFSVTNVCQSRCKTCNIWKIYPDKHRSFSDELTTEEIRKIFKSMGRIYFFNISGGEPFLRKDLPEIVEAAIDFLRPAIVHIPTNALAPEKIISQSQRMLEILKDKAPGTALTIKPSLDGVGRLHDEIRGVKGNWDKLLETISQLSELAKQYHNLHVEIGTVVSNFNKHCLDEIEDFVHSLGVQSYRNEIAEQREEFLNIGDPITPTGAEYAELMKRFAEKVRANLTNKRPLARVTESLRLVYYELASRIVTEQRQVIPCYAGITNVHLTPYGELWPCCVLGYAKPLGSLREVDYDFRKVWHSSRARQIRRSIKNRECSCPLANQAYSNIICHTPSLLKAL
;
A
#
# COMPACT_ATOMS: atom_id res chain seq x y z
N MET A 1 1.83 4.13 -14.98
CA MET A 1 0.86 5.27 -15.24
C MET A 1 1.12 5.75 -16.65
N ASN A 2 0.11 5.94 -17.47
CA ASN A 2 0.33 6.57 -18.77
C ASN A 2 0.01 8.09 -18.70
N ALA A 3 0.58 8.89 -19.61
CA ALA A 3 0.38 10.35 -19.62
C ALA A 3 -1.09 10.75 -19.80
N LYS A 4 -1.85 9.96 -20.57
CA LYS A 4 -3.28 10.18 -20.79
C LYS A 4 -4.07 10.06 -19.47
N ASP A 5 -3.88 9.00 -18.70
CA ASP A 5 -4.57 8.83 -17.41
C ASP A 5 -4.18 9.91 -16.41
N PHE A 6 -2.92 10.34 -16.40
CA PHE A 6 -2.50 11.45 -15.56
C PHE A 6 -3.27 12.72 -15.90
N LEU A 7 -3.29 13.12 -17.18
CA LEU A 7 -3.91 14.37 -17.62
C LEU A 7 -5.45 14.33 -17.54
N THR A 8 -6.07 13.19 -17.84
CA THR A 8 -7.54 13.11 -17.96
C THR A 8 -8.24 12.67 -16.67
N TYR A 9 -7.53 12.04 -15.74
CA TYR A 9 -8.14 11.53 -14.52
C TYR A 9 -7.46 12.04 -13.23
N ILE A 10 -6.14 11.93 -13.11
CA ILE A 10 -5.43 12.28 -11.86
C ILE A 10 -5.38 13.79 -11.67
N TYR A 11 -4.94 14.54 -12.67
CA TYR A 11 -4.78 16.00 -12.56
C TYR A 11 -6.08 16.74 -12.24
N PRO A 12 -7.21 16.51 -12.92
CA PRO A 12 -8.49 17.14 -12.56
C PRO A 12 -8.94 16.78 -11.13
N LYS A 13 -8.74 15.52 -10.71
CA LYS A 13 -9.05 15.10 -9.35
C LYS A 13 -8.16 15.77 -8.30
N THR A 14 -6.88 16.01 -8.62
CA THR A 14 -5.97 16.72 -7.72
C THR A 14 -6.49 18.12 -7.40
N ILE A 15 -7.00 18.85 -8.39
CA ILE A 15 -7.64 20.16 -8.20
C ILE A 15 -8.87 20.02 -7.30
N ALA A 16 -9.75 19.06 -7.59
CA ALA A 16 -10.94 18.81 -6.80
C ALA A 16 -10.62 18.43 -5.33
N PHE A 17 -9.58 17.64 -5.10
CA PHE A 17 -9.11 17.28 -3.76
C PHE A 17 -8.61 18.51 -2.98
N LYS A 18 -7.87 19.42 -3.63
CA LYS A 18 -7.44 20.69 -3.01
C LYS A 18 -8.65 21.55 -2.62
N LEU A 19 -9.61 21.70 -3.52
CA LEU A 19 -10.84 22.45 -3.23
C LEU A 19 -11.62 21.81 -2.07
N ALA A 20 -11.77 20.47 -2.07
CA ALA A 20 -12.45 19.74 -1.01
C ALA A 20 -11.71 19.83 0.34
N TYR A 21 -10.37 19.81 0.33
CA TYR A 21 -9.55 20.01 1.54
C TYR A 21 -9.81 21.38 2.19
N HIS A 22 -10.06 22.41 1.38
CA HIS A 22 -10.42 23.73 1.88
C HIS A 22 -11.92 23.88 2.17
N GLY A 23 -12.74 22.86 1.90
CA GLY A 23 -14.19 22.89 2.16
C GLY A 23 -15.00 23.64 1.11
N LEU A 24 -14.41 23.95 -0.05
CA LEU A 24 -15.06 24.69 -1.14
C LEU A 24 -16.01 23.82 -1.98
N ILE A 25 -15.80 22.51 -1.98
CA ILE A 25 -16.68 21.53 -2.63
C ILE A 25 -16.84 20.28 -1.76
N PRO A 26 -17.88 19.46 -1.96
CA PRO A 26 -17.97 18.14 -1.36
C PRO A 26 -16.76 17.27 -1.71
N VAL A 27 -16.34 16.40 -0.79
CA VAL A 27 -15.19 15.51 -1.02
C VAL A 27 -15.50 14.55 -2.17
N PRO A 28 -14.74 14.56 -3.27
CA PRO A 28 -14.97 13.66 -4.38
C PRO A 28 -14.59 12.21 -4.01
N ARG A 29 -14.92 11.25 -4.89
CA ARG A 29 -14.51 9.84 -4.70
C ARG A 29 -12.98 9.76 -4.67
N PRO A 30 -12.40 8.91 -3.79
CA PRO A 30 -10.96 8.75 -3.69
C PRO A 30 -10.36 8.17 -4.99
N ILE A 31 -9.05 8.29 -5.14
CA ILE A 31 -8.31 7.66 -6.27
C ILE A 31 -7.61 6.37 -5.83
N THR A 32 -7.44 6.19 -4.51
CA THR A 32 -6.79 5.01 -3.94
C THR A 32 -7.74 4.31 -2.97
N LEU A 33 -7.90 3.02 -3.17
CA LEU A 33 -8.50 2.11 -2.19
C LEU A 33 -7.42 1.16 -1.69
N THR A 34 -7.17 1.14 -0.39
CA THR A 34 -6.51 0.03 0.26
C THR A 34 -7.58 -0.89 0.84
N PHE A 35 -7.52 -2.16 0.53
CA PHE A 35 -8.44 -3.16 1.06
C PHE A 35 -7.66 -4.27 1.76
N SER A 36 -7.78 -4.34 3.08
CA SER A 36 -7.33 -5.49 3.85
C SER A 36 -8.33 -6.62 3.65
N VAL A 37 -8.02 -7.54 2.72
CA VAL A 37 -8.97 -8.59 2.31
C VAL A 37 -9.16 -9.66 3.38
N THR A 38 -8.17 -9.82 4.26
CA THR A 38 -8.18 -10.76 5.40
C THR A 38 -7.18 -10.32 6.44
N ASN A 39 -7.38 -10.70 7.70
CA ASN A 39 -6.36 -10.56 8.75
C ASN A 39 -5.64 -11.89 9.06
N VAL A 40 -5.97 -12.97 8.34
CA VAL A 40 -5.25 -14.24 8.46
C VAL A 40 -3.83 -14.07 7.90
N CYS A 41 -2.84 -14.45 8.69
CA CYS A 41 -1.44 -14.45 8.28
C CYS A 41 -0.68 -15.61 8.92
N GLN A 42 0.10 -16.33 8.13
CA GLN A 42 0.96 -17.40 8.62
C GLN A 42 2.35 -16.92 9.04
N SER A 43 2.74 -15.66 8.69
CA SER A 43 3.97 -15.04 9.18
C SER A 43 3.86 -14.61 10.65
N ARG A 44 5.01 -14.48 11.30
CA ARG A 44 5.17 -14.05 12.69
C ARG A 44 6.18 -12.90 12.78
N CYS A 45 6.04 -11.91 11.88
CA CYS A 45 7.01 -10.84 11.71
C CYS A 45 7.24 -10.06 13.00
N LYS A 46 8.51 -9.74 13.29
CA LYS A 46 8.89 -8.90 14.45
C LYS A 46 8.34 -7.46 14.35
N THR A 47 7.98 -7.02 13.14
CA THR A 47 7.45 -5.67 12.87
C THR A 47 5.92 -5.62 12.83
N CYS A 48 5.22 -6.78 12.92
CA CYS A 48 3.78 -6.86 12.71
C CYS A 48 3.17 -8.01 13.51
N ASN A 49 2.14 -7.73 14.28
CA ASN A 49 1.43 -8.69 15.12
C ASN A 49 -0.01 -8.97 14.60
N ILE A 50 -0.31 -8.70 13.33
CA ILE A 50 -1.65 -8.87 12.75
C ILE A 50 -2.19 -10.30 12.93
N TRP A 51 -1.32 -11.28 12.94
CA TRP A 51 -1.65 -12.69 13.16
C TRP A 51 -2.28 -13.00 14.52
N LYS A 52 -2.18 -12.05 15.50
CA LYS A 52 -2.80 -12.14 16.83
C LYS A 52 -4.25 -11.65 16.84
N ILE A 53 -4.76 -11.02 15.76
CA ILE A 53 -6.08 -10.39 15.76
C ILE A 53 -7.19 -11.38 16.07
N TYR A 54 -7.20 -12.56 15.44
CA TYR A 54 -8.27 -13.52 15.69
C TYR A 54 -8.22 -14.15 17.09
N PRO A 55 -7.06 -14.61 17.59
CA PRO A 55 -6.98 -15.11 18.96
C PRO A 55 -7.33 -14.05 20.03
N ASP A 56 -6.86 -12.80 19.84
CA ASP A 56 -6.85 -11.80 20.92
C ASP A 56 -8.05 -10.85 20.91
N LYS A 57 -8.75 -10.71 19.77
CA LYS A 57 -9.80 -9.69 19.58
C LYS A 57 -11.23 -10.25 19.48
N HIS A 58 -11.44 -11.52 19.80
CA HIS A 58 -12.75 -12.19 19.68
C HIS A 58 -13.44 -12.00 18.33
N ARG A 59 -12.68 -11.77 17.26
CA ARG A 59 -13.18 -11.72 15.88
C ARG A 59 -12.98 -13.09 15.24
N SER A 60 -13.89 -13.44 14.33
CA SER A 60 -13.81 -14.69 13.59
C SER A 60 -13.46 -14.43 12.12
N PHE A 61 -12.83 -15.39 11.50
CA PHE A 61 -12.67 -15.41 10.04
C PHE A 61 -14.02 -15.37 9.31
N SER A 62 -15.08 -15.94 9.90
CA SER A 62 -16.45 -15.87 9.35
C SER A 62 -17.04 -14.46 9.34
N ASP A 63 -16.45 -13.51 10.06
CA ASP A 63 -16.91 -12.12 10.09
C ASP A 63 -16.36 -11.29 8.91
N GLU A 64 -15.41 -11.84 8.15
CA GLU A 64 -14.87 -11.16 6.97
C GLU A 64 -15.93 -11.01 5.88
N LEU A 65 -15.81 -9.96 5.07
CA LEU A 65 -16.69 -9.68 3.95
C LEU A 65 -16.69 -10.85 2.95
N THR A 66 -17.87 -11.28 2.55
CA THR A 66 -18.05 -12.21 1.44
C THR A 66 -17.79 -11.52 0.10
N THR A 67 -17.50 -12.29 -0.96
CA THR A 67 -17.33 -11.75 -2.31
C THR A 67 -18.55 -10.95 -2.75
N GLU A 68 -19.77 -11.38 -2.39
CA GLU A 68 -21.01 -10.67 -2.74
C GLU A 68 -21.13 -9.31 -2.03
N GLU A 69 -20.78 -9.22 -0.74
CA GLU A 69 -20.73 -7.95 -0.02
C GLU A 69 -19.68 -7.01 -0.63
N ILE A 70 -18.52 -7.55 -1.01
CA ILE A 70 -17.44 -6.78 -1.69
C ILE A 70 -17.94 -6.23 -3.03
N ARG A 71 -18.66 -7.02 -3.83
CA ARG A 71 -19.27 -6.56 -5.10
C ARG A 71 -20.24 -5.40 -4.89
N LYS A 72 -21.09 -5.45 -3.86
CA LYS A 72 -21.99 -4.34 -3.51
C LYS A 72 -21.22 -3.08 -3.15
N ILE A 73 -20.20 -3.21 -2.32
CA ILE A 73 -19.33 -2.10 -1.92
C ILE A 73 -18.66 -1.46 -3.14
N PHE A 74 -18.01 -2.26 -3.98
CA PHE A 74 -17.29 -1.77 -5.16
C PHE A 74 -18.24 -1.09 -6.16
N LYS A 75 -19.43 -1.65 -6.36
CA LYS A 75 -20.46 -1.04 -7.21
C LYS A 75 -20.89 0.34 -6.71
N SER A 76 -21.05 0.52 -5.39
CA SER A 76 -21.43 1.82 -4.80
C SER A 76 -20.28 2.82 -4.80
N MET A 77 -19.04 2.35 -4.69
CA MET A 77 -17.81 3.17 -4.66
C MET A 77 -17.48 3.76 -6.03
N GLY A 78 -17.57 2.95 -7.10
CA GLY A 78 -17.23 3.34 -8.46
C GLY A 78 -15.72 3.49 -8.68
N ARG A 79 -15.31 4.18 -9.78
CA ARG A 79 -13.94 4.18 -10.28
C ARG A 79 -12.89 4.58 -9.24
N ILE A 80 -11.86 3.73 -9.09
CA ILE A 80 -10.64 3.91 -8.30
C ILE A 80 -9.44 3.76 -9.26
N TYR A 81 -8.39 4.55 -9.08
CA TYR A 81 -7.19 4.46 -9.93
C TYR A 81 -6.20 3.40 -9.46
N PHE A 82 -5.92 3.39 -8.16
CA PHE A 82 -4.98 2.49 -7.52
C PHE A 82 -5.70 1.60 -6.50
N PHE A 83 -5.79 0.33 -6.80
CA PHE A 83 -6.37 -0.67 -5.91
C PHE A 83 -5.25 -1.45 -5.23
N ASN A 84 -5.02 -1.13 -3.95
CA ASN A 84 -4.03 -1.78 -3.11
C ASN A 84 -4.71 -2.84 -2.25
N ILE A 85 -4.47 -4.10 -2.55
CA ILE A 85 -4.89 -5.22 -1.72
C ILE A 85 -3.87 -5.39 -0.60
N SER A 86 -4.33 -5.59 0.63
CA SER A 86 -3.51 -5.67 1.84
C SER A 86 -4.15 -6.63 2.84
N GLY A 87 -3.74 -6.58 4.10
CA GLY A 87 -4.26 -7.37 5.20
C GLY A 87 -3.17 -8.15 5.91
N GLY A 88 -3.47 -9.38 6.32
CA GLY A 88 -2.49 -10.37 6.74
C GLY A 88 -1.70 -10.88 5.53
N GLU A 89 -2.06 -12.05 5.02
CA GLU A 89 -1.54 -12.55 3.75
C GLU A 89 -2.69 -12.67 2.73
N PRO A 90 -2.74 -11.80 1.73
CA PRO A 90 -3.84 -11.78 0.76
C PRO A 90 -4.04 -13.10 0.02
N PHE A 91 -2.97 -13.79 -0.33
CA PHE A 91 -3.03 -15.06 -1.05
C PHE A 91 -3.56 -16.25 -0.22
N LEU A 92 -3.77 -16.07 1.09
CA LEU A 92 -4.52 -17.06 1.88
C LEU A 92 -6.02 -17.02 1.59
N ARG A 93 -6.53 -15.91 1.09
CA ARG A 93 -7.92 -15.77 0.71
C ARG A 93 -8.18 -16.51 -0.61
N LYS A 94 -9.11 -17.47 -0.57
CA LYS A 94 -9.35 -18.38 -1.71
C LYS A 94 -10.02 -17.67 -2.91
N ASP A 95 -10.86 -16.69 -2.63
CA ASP A 95 -11.61 -15.89 -3.61
C ASP A 95 -10.90 -14.59 -4.01
N LEU A 96 -9.58 -14.50 -3.80
CA LEU A 96 -8.81 -13.32 -4.19
C LEU A 96 -8.92 -12.99 -5.70
N PRO A 97 -8.87 -13.97 -6.63
CA PRO A 97 -9.09 -13.69 -8.05
C PRO A 97 -10.47 -13.10 -8.34
N GLU A 98 -11.53 -13.60 -7.69
CA GLU A 98 -12.90 -13.10 -7.82
C GLU A 98 -13.05 -11.68 -7.26
N ILE A 99 -12.31 -11.33 -6.20
CA ILE A 99 -12.25 -9.97 -5.66
C ILE A 99 -11.59 -9.03 -6.68
N VAL A 100 -10.51 -9.48 -7.33
CA VAL A 100 -9.87 -8.71 -8.41
C VAL A 100 -10.81 -8.56 -9.60
N GLU A 101 -11.51 -9.61 -9.99
CA GLU A 101 -12.53 -9.53 -11.04
C GLU A 101 -13.64 -8.50 -10.70
N ALA A 102 -14.16 -8.53 -9.48
CA ALA A 102 -15.12 -7.54 -9.01
C ALA A 102 -14.55 -6.11 -9.05
N ALA A 103 -13.27 -5.95 -8.72
CA ALA A 103 -12.61 -4.64 -8.83
C ALA A 103 -12.52 -4.17 -10.29
N ILE A 104 -12.23 -5.06 -11.23
CA ILE A 104 -12.23 -4.73 -12.67
C ILE A 104 -13.63 -4.31 -13.13
N ASP A 105 -14.65 -5.05 -12.75
CA ASP A 105 -16.04 -4.76 -13.17
C ASP A 105 -16.53 -3.39 -12.65
N PHE A 106 -16.24 -3.05 -11.40
CA PHE A 106 -16.84 -1.89 -10.73
C PHE A 106 -15.88 -0.74 -10.45
N LEU A 107 -14.64 -1.02 -10.03
CA LEU A 107 -13.66 0.01 -9.69
C LEU A 107 -12.82 0.44 -10.89
N ARG A 108 -12.60 -0.44 -11.87
CA ARG A 108 -11.83 -0.19 -13.09
C ARG A 108 -10.45 0.42 -12.78
N PRO A 109 -9.63 -0.23 -11.95
CA PRO A 109 -8.33 0.29 -11.56
C PRO A 109 -7.36 0.28 -12.73
N ALA A 110 -6.45 1.26 -12.76
CA ALA A 110 -5.30 1.20 -13.66
C ALA A 110 -4.18 0.29 -13.11
N ILE A 111 -4.13 0.14 -11.78
CA ILE A 111 -3.13 -0.67 -11.09
C ILE A 111 -3.83 -1.46 -9.98
N VAL A 112 -3.60 -2.77 -9.96
CA VAL A 112 -3.86 -3.67 -8.83
C VAL A 112 -2.51 -4.01 -8.21
N HIS A 113 -2.36 -3.78 -6.90
CA HIS A 113 -1.11 -4.01 -6.18
C HIS A 113 -1.36 -4.97 -5.01
N ILE A 114 -0.54 -6.01 -4.89
CA ILE A 114 -0.70 -7.07 -3.89
C ILE A 114 0.66 -7.38 -3.25
N PRO A 115 0.90 -6.97 -1.99
CA PRO A 115 2.05 -7.44 -1.23
C PRO A 115 1.84 -8.89 -0.79
N THR A 116 2.93 -9.62 -0.60
CA THR A 116 2.90 -11.00 -0.10
C THR A 116 4.12 -11.31 0.76
N ASN A 117 3.94 -12.19 1.73
CA ASN A 117 5.03 -12.73 2.54
C ASN A 117 5.77 -13.89 1.84
N ALA A 118 5.31 -14.30 0.68
CA ALA A 118 5.91 -15.32 -0.19
C ALA A 118 6.02 -16.73 0.42
N LEU A 119 5.25 -17.06 1.47
CA LEU A 119 5.32 -18.36 2.15
C LEU A 119 4.57 -19.51 1.42
N ALA A 120 3.82 -19.22 0.39
CA ALA A 120 3.01 -20.20 -0.34
C ALA A 120 3.21 -20.07 -1.87
N PRO A 121 4.39 -20.38 -2.42
CA PRO A 121 4.72 -20.15 -3.84
C PRO A 121 3.67 -20.68 -4.81
N GLU A 122 3.29 -21.94 -4.72
CA GLU A 122 2.30 -22.58 -5.61
C GLU A 122 0.97 -21.80 -5.63
N LYS A 123 0.47 -21.39 -4.45
CA LYS A 123 -0.78 -20.66 -4.32
C LYS A 123 -0.69 -19.25 -4.89
N ILE A 124 0.43 -18.57 -4.65
CA ILE A 124 0.70 -17.24 -5.17
C ILE A 124 0.71 -17.28 -6.69
N ILE A 125 1.44 -18.22 -7.29
CA ILE A 125 1.55 -18.36 -8.74
C ILE A 125 0.21 -18.73 -9.36
N SER A 126 -0.47 -19.74 -8.84
CA SER A 126 -1.77 -20.20 -9.36
C SER A 126 -2.82 -19.07 -9.34
N GLN A 127 -2.95 -18.34 -8.23
CA GLN A 127 -3.90 -17.22 -8.16
C GLN A 127 -3.45 -16.04 -9.04
N SER A 128 -2.14 -15.79 -9.16
CA SER A 128 -1.60 -14.74 -10.04
C SER A 128 -1.92 -15.02 -11.50
N GLN A 129 -1.73 -16.24 -11.96
CA GLN A 129 -2.10 -16.66 -13.32
C GLN A 129 -3.59 -16.45 -13.58
N ARG A 130 -4.45 -16.89 -12.66
CA ARG A 130 -5.89 -16.70 -12.79
C ARG A 130 -6.29 -15.22 -12.86
N MET A 131 -5.68 -14.36 -12.03
CA MET A 131 -5.90 -12.92 -12.10
C MET A 131 -5.42 -12.32 -13.44
N LEU A 132 -4.29 -12.77 -13.96
CA LEU A 132 -3.75 -12.32 -15.25
C LEU A 132 -4.64 -12.72 -16.42
N GLU A 133 -5.25 -13.91 -16.41
CA GLU A 133 -6.24 -14.34 -17.38
C GLU A 133 -7.48 -13.45 -17.34
N ILE A 134 -8.03 -13.16 -16.15
CA ILE A 134 -9.12 -12.21 -15.97
C ILE A 134 -8.77 -10.82 -16.54
N LEU A 135 -7.56 -10.33 -16.24
CA LEU A 135 -7.11 -9.04 -16.74
C LEU A 135 -6.94 -9.03 -18.27
N LYS A 136 -6.41 -10.12 -18.84
CA LYS A 136 -6.26 -10.27 -20.30
C LYS A 136 -7.60 -10.13 -21.01
N ASP A 137 -8.64 -10.74 -20.46
CA ASP A 137 -9.95 -10.79 -21.08
C ASP A 137 -10.75 -9.48 -20.85
N LYS A 138 -10.73 -8.94 -19.63
CA LYS A 138 -11.62 -7.85 -19.23
C LYS A 138 -10.96 -6.48 -19.16
N ALA A 139 -9.65 -6.41 -18.88
CA ALA A 139 -8.94 -5.15 -18.62
C ALA A 139 -7.45 -5.24 -18.98
N PRO A 140 -7.08 -5.46 -20.26
CA PRO A 140 -5.68 -5.69 -20.66
C PRO A 140 -4.75 -4.51 -20.38
N GLY A 141 -5.30 -3.31 -20.16
CA GLY A 141 -4.53 -2.11 -19.79
C GLY A 141 -4.27 -1.96 -18.28
N THR A 142 -4.83 -2.83 -17.43
CA THR A 142 -4.60 -2.81 -15.98
C THR A 142 -3.30 -3.52 -15.65
N ALA A 143 -2.42 -2.87 -14.89
CA ALA A 143 -1.20 -3.47 -14.37
C ALA A 143 -1.49 -4.27 -13.09
N LEU A 144 -0.95 -5.48 -12.99
CA LEU A 144 -0.89 -6.26 -11.77
C LEU A 144 0.53 -6.17 -11.20
N THR A 145 0.66 -5.62 -9.99
CA THR A 145 1.94 -5.60 -9.28
C THR A 145 1.87 -6.57 -8.10
N ILE A 146 2.77 -7.53 -8.06
CA ILE A 146 2.93 -8.43 -6.92
C ILE A 146 4.24 -8.05 -6.24
N LYS A 147 4.15 -7.80 -4.91
CA LYS A 147 5.27 -7.30 -4.12
C LYS A 147 5.65 -8.28 -3.01
N PRO A 148 6.54 -9.26 -3.29
CA PRO A 148 7.17 -10.06 -2.25
C PRO A 148 7.95 -9.18 -1.28
N SER A 149 7.83 -9.48 0.02
CA SER A 149 8.54 -8.75 1.08
C SER A 149 9.89 -9.41 1.37
N LEU A 150 10.96 -8.62 1.35
CA LEU A 150 12.34 -9.06 1.62
C LEU A 150 12.97 -8.14 2.66
N ASP A 151 13.11 -8.59 3.90
CA ASP A 151 13.54 -7.76 5.03
C ASP A 151 14.95 -8.12 5.55
N GLY A 152 15.64 -9.04 4.90
CA GLY A 152 17.01 -9.49 5.22
C GLY A 152 17.52 -10.46 4.16
N VAL A 153 18.79 -10.83 4.22
CA VAL A 153 19.39 -11.87 3.38
C VAL A 153 19.53 -13.16 4.21
N GLY A 154 19.15 -14.30 3.61
CA GLY A 154 19.28 -15.60 4.24
C GLY A 154 18.54 -15.73 5.58
N ARG A 155 19.26 -16.19 6.59
CA ARG A 155 18.72 -16.43 7.93
C ARG A 155 18.10 -15.18 8.57
N LEU A 156 18.65 -13.99 8.32
CA LEU A 156 18.10 -12.76 8.87
C LEU A 156 16.66 -12.52 8.41
N HIS A 157 16.35 -12.84 7.15
CA HIS A 157 14.98 -12.77 6.63
C HIS A 157 14.03 -13.65 7.44
N ASP A 158 14.39 -14.92 7.64
CA ASP A 158 13.59 -15.87 8.44
C ASP A 158 13.36 -15.37 9.86
N GLU A 159 14.40 -14.80 10.49
CA GLU A 159 14.33 -14.28 11.86
C GLU A 159 13.40 -13.06 11.98
N ILE A 160 13.42 -12.15 11.00
CA ILE A 160 12.56 -10.95 10.99
C ILE A 160 11.12 -11.35 10.66
N ARG A 161 10.93 -12.25 9.69
CA ARG A 161 9.60 -12.71 9.26
C ARG A 161 9.00 -13.75 10.22
N GLY A 162 9.81 -14.29 11.14
CA GLY A 162 9.40 -15.20 12.20
C GLY A 162 9.00 -16.59 11.70
N VAL A 163 9.48 -17.01 10.52
CA VAL A 163 9.20 -18.33 9.93
C VAL A 163 10.46 -18.89 9.29
N LYS A 164 10.95 -20.00 9.85
CA LYS A 164 12.11 -20.73 9.30
C LYS A 164 11.81 -21.26 7.90
N GLY A 165 12.74 -21.07 6.96
CA GLY A 165 12.60 -21.47 5.57
C GLY A 165 11.76 -20.52 4.72
N ASN A 166 11.38 -19.33 5.24
CA ASN A 166 10.72 -18.31 4.43
C ASN A 166 11.63 -17.81 3.32
N TRP A 167 12.94 -17.72 3.60
CA TRP A 167 13.93 -17.30 2.61
C TRP A 167 13.89 -18.14 1.33
N ASP A 168 13.92 -19.45 1.46
CA ASP A 168 13.91 -20.35 0.29
C ASP A 168 12.60 -20.22 -0.50
N LYS A 169 11.47 -20.13 0.20
CA LYS A 169 10.15 -19.93 -0.42
C LYS A 169 10.01 -18.55 -1.07
N LEU A 170 10.63 -17.52 -0.50
CA LEU A 170 10.69 -16.19 -1.11
C LEU A 170 11.43 -16.23 -2.45
N LEU A 171 12.63 -16.86 -2.49
CA LEU A 171 13.41 -16.97 -3.72
C LEU A 171 12.66 -17.77 -4.78
N GLU A 172 12.04 -18.88 -4.41
CA GLU A 172 11.19 -19.66 -5.28
C GLU A 172 10.04 -18.83 -5.85
N THR A 173 9.32 -18.08 -4.99
CA THR A 173 8.22 -17.19 -5.41
C THR A 173 8.69 -16.12 -6.38
N ILE A 174 9.82 -15.46 -6.10
CA ILE A 174 10.37 -14.41 -6.98
C ILE A 174 10.77 -14.98 -8.32
N SER A 175 11.43 -16.14 -8.34
CA SER A 175 11.83 -16.83 -9.57
C SER A 175 10.62 -17.16 -10.44
N GLN A 176 9.59 -17.79 -9.86
CA GLN A 176 8.38 -18.19 -10.60
C GLN A 176 7.57 -16.96 -11.07
N LEU A 177 7.45 -15.90 -10.26
CA LEU A 177 6.82 -14.65 -10.68
C LEU A 177 7.59 -13.97 -11.81
N SER A 178 8.92 -14.01 -11.78
CA SER A 178 9.76 -13.44 -12.85
C SER A 178 9.60 -14.20 -14.17
N GLU A 179 9.47 -15.52 -14.13
CA GLU A 179 9.15 -16.32 -15.32
C GLU A 179 7.74 -16.01 -15.85
N LEU A 180 6.77 -15.86 -14.94
CA LEU A 180 5.41 -15.49 -15.32
C LEU A 180 5.35 -14.07 -15.96
N ALA A 181 6.15 -13.13 -15.47
CA ALA A 181 6.23 -11.77 -16.01
C ALA A 181 6.81 -11.70 -17.43
N LYS A 182 7.54 -12.72 -17.88
CA LYS A 182 7.98 -12.83 -19.29
C LYS A 182 6.81 -13.15 -20.22
N GLN A 183 5.78 -13.83 -19.71
CA GLN A 183 4.59 -14.23 -20.49
C GLN A 183 3.51 -13.15 -20.47
N TYR A 184 3.42 -12.35 -19.39
CA TYR A 184 2.39 -11.34 -19.19
C TYR A 184 3.01 -9.96 -18.98
N HIS A 185 3.00 -9.14 -20.02
CA HIS A 185 3.62 -7.80 -20.04
C HIS A 185 3.02 -6.80 -19.01
N ASN A 186 1.82 -7.08 -18.51
CA ASN A 186 1.13 -6.30 -17.48
C ASN A 186 1.38 -6.80 -16.05
N LEU A 187 2.16 -7.89 -15.87
CA LEU A 187 2.65 -8.31 -14.55
C LEU A 187 3.95 -7.58 -14.20
N HIS A 188 3.97 -6.97 -13.04
CA HIS A 188 5.16 -6.32 -12.47
C HIS A 188 5.54 -6.98 -11.15
N VAL A 189 6.81 -7.40 -11.04
CA VAL A 189 7.38 -7.92 -9.80
C VAL A 189 8.15 -6.80 -9.12
N GLU A 190 7.71 -6.42 -7.93
CA GLU A 190 8.34 -5.39 -7.10
C GLU A 190 8.79 -6.01 -5.78
N ILE A 191 10.00 -5.74 -5.32
CA ILE A 191 10.44 -6.16 -3.98
C ILE A 191 10.21 -5.02 -2.99
N GLY A 192 9.70 -5.37 -1.79
CA GLY A 192 9.51 -4.42 -0.71
C GLY A 192 10.31 -4.76 0.54
N THR A 193 11.00 -3.78 1.10
CA THR A 193 11.69 -3.91 2.40
C THR A 193 11.10 -2.95 3.41
N VAL A 194 10.78 -3.46 4.61
CA VAL A 194 10.42 -2.65 5.76
C VAL A 194 11.69 -2.35 6.56
N VAL A 195 12.15 -1.10 6.50
CA VAL A 195 13.33 -0.61 7.23
C VAL A 195 13.00 -0.52 8.72
N SER A 196 13.65 -1.32 9.53
CA SER A 196 13.39 -1.47 10.96
C SER A 196 14.68 -1.51 11.77
N ASN A 197 14.57 -1.48 13.09
CA ASN A 197 15.72 -1.69 13.97
C ASN A 197 16.39 -3.06 13.80
N PHE A 198 15.71 -4.02 13.16
CA PHE A 198 16.23 -5.36 12.94
C PHE A 198 17.12 -5.49 11.70
N ASN A 199 17.01 -4.58 10.71
CA ASN A 199 17.73 -4.65 9.43
C ASN A 199 18.41 -3.35 9.00
N LYS A 200 18.27 -2.26 9.75
CA LYS A 200 18.86 -0.95 9.39
C LYS A 200 20.38 -0.98 9.17
N HIS A 201 21.07 -1.96 9.75
CA HIS A 201 22.52 -2.11 9.67
C HIS A 201 23.00 -2.86 8.42
N CYS A 202 22.12 -3.54 7.68
CA CYS A 202 22.44 -4.37 6.51
C CYS A 202 21.66 -3.98 5.25
N LEU A 203 21.13 -2.76 5.17
CA LEU A 203 20.31 -2.33 4.04
C LEU A 203 21.07 -2.31 2.70
N ASP A 204 22.36 -2.00 2.73
CA ASP A 204 23.17 -2.06 1.51
C ASP A 204 23.29 -3.48 0.97
N GLU A 205 23.49 -4.49 1.85
CA GLU A 205 23.50 -5.91 1.48
C GLU A 205 22.14 -6.34 0.90
N ILE A 206 21.04 -5.91 1.52
CA ILE A 206 19.68 -6.19 1.03
C ILE A 206 19.48 -5.58 -0.35
N GLU A 207 19.87 -4.33 -0.56
CA GLU A 207 19.71 -3.63 -1.84
C GLU A 207 20.53 -4.30 -2.94
N ASP A 208 21.80 -4.62 -2.68
CA ASP A 208 22.69 -5.29 -3.61
C ASP A 208 22.12 -6.67 -4.00
N PHE A 209 21.62 -7.42 -3.02
CA PHE A 209 20.96 -8.68 -3.29
C PHE A 209 19.69 -8.51 -4.15
N VAL A 210 18.83 -7.56 -3.85
CA VAL A 210 17.62 -7.28 -4.64
C VAL A 210 17.99 -6.89 -6.08
N HIS A 211 19.03 -6.10 -6.27
CA HIS A 211 19.52 -5.76 -7.62
C HIS A 211 20.02 -6.99 -8.39
N SER A 212 20.63 -7.96 -7.71
CA SER A 212 21.08 -9.20 -8.33
C SER A 212 19.94 -10.09 -8.85
N LEU A 213 18.73 -9.93 -8.28
CA LEU A 213 17.53 -10.67 -8.72
C LEU A 213 16.94 -10.19 -10.05
N GLY A 214 17.38 -9.04 -10.57
CA GLY A 214 16.90 -8.49 -11.84
C GLY A 214 15.42 -8.09 -11.86
N VAL A 215 14.80 -7.83 -10.70
CA VAL A 215 13.40 -7.43 -10.60
C VAL A 215 13.17 -6.01 -11.12
N GLN A 216 11.94 -5.71 -11.53
CA GLN A 216 11.62 -4.43 -12.18
C GLN A 216 11.64 -3.23 -11.23
N SER A 217 11.35 -3.43 -9.94
CA SER A 217 11.28 -2.35 -8.95
C SER A 217 11.65 -2.84 -7.56
N TYR A 218 12.30 -1.95 -6.82
CA TYR A 218 12.60 -2.12 -5.40
C TYR A 218 12.12 -0.92 -4.60
N ARG A 219 11.44 -1.14 -3.48
CA ARG A 219 10.99 -0.08 -2.57
C ARG A 219 11.29 -0.42 -1.13
N ASN A 220 11.64 0.60 -0.37
CA ASN A 220 11.72 0.51 1.06
C ASN A 220 10.76 1.52 1.73
N GLU A 221 10.27 1.12 2.89
CA GLU A 221 9.36 1.90 3.72
C GLU A 221 9.81 1.74 5.18
N ILE A 222 9.66 2.78 5.99
CA ILE A 222 10.02 2.68 7.41
C ILE A 222 9.00 1.83 8.18
N ALA A 223 9.47 1.03 9.12
CA ALA A 223 8.62 0.33 10.08
C ALA A 223 7.85 1.34 10.93
N GLU A 224 6.52 1.25 10.92
CA GLU A 224 5.65 2.13 11.69
C GLU A 224 4.93 1.35 12.79
N GLN A 225 4.80 1.98 13.93
CA GLN A 225 3.90 1.51 15.00
C GLN A 225 2.47 1.91 14.66
N ARG A 226 1.57 0.92 14.61
CA ARG A 226 0.14 1.11 14.26
C ARG A 226 -0.74 0.18 15.10
N GLU A 227 -1.90 0.68 15.50
CA GLU A 227 -2.92 -0.17 16.14
C GLU A 227 -3.35 -1.33 15.20
N GLU A 228 -3.42 -1.09 13.90
CA GLU A 228 -3.73 -2.12 12.88
C GLU A 228 -2.82 -3.34 12.99
N PHE A 229 -1.54 -3.12 13.31
CA PHE A 229 -0.54 -4.18 13.40
C PHE A 229 -0.32 -4.70 14.82
N LEU A 230 -1.07 -4.20 15.81
CA LEU A 230 -0.92 -4.54 17.23
C LEU A 230 0.54 -4.42 17.72
N ASN A 231 1.28 -3.42 17.24
CA ASN A 231 2.71 -3.22 17.48
C ASN A 231 3.04 -1.87 18.14
N ILE A 232 2.04 -1.19 18.70
CA ILE A 232 2.25 0.05 19.44
C ILE A 232 3.14 -0.23 20.66
N GLY A 233 4.22 0.53 20.80
CA GLY A 233 5.22 0.35 21.86
C GLY A 233 6.34 -0.63 21.51
N ASP A 234 6.24 -1.38 20.40
CA ASP A 234 7.32 -2.27 19.97
C ASP A 234 8.52 -1.44 19.46
N PRO A 235 9.77 -1.77 19.81
CA PRO A 235 10.96 -1.00 19.43
C PRO A 235 11.41 -1.31 17.99
N ILE A 236 10.49 -1.18 17.04
CA ILE A 236 10.70 -1.56 15.63
C ILE A 236 11.21 -0.43 14.76
N THR A 237 10.86 0.82 15.11
CA THR A 237 11.11 1.99 14.27
C THR A 237 12.51 2.56 14.53
N PRO A 238 13.36 2.75 13.51
CA PRO A 238 14.62 3.49 13.65
C PRO A 238 14.37 4.92 14.11
N THR A 239 15.35 5.52 14.78
CA THR A 239 15.30 6.96 15.11
C THR A 239 15.25 7.79 13.83
N GLY A 240 14.71 9.02 13.94
CA GLY A 240 14.64 9.92 12.80
C GLY A 240 16.00 10.23 12.18
N ALA A 241 17.06 10.37 12.99
CA ALA A 241 18.41 10.61 12.52
C ALA A 241 18.98 9.40 11.75
N GLU A 242 18.81 8.19 12.29
CA GLU A 242 19.23 6.95 11.61
C GLU A 242 18.51 6.77 10.28
N TYR A 243 17.18 6.94 10.28
CA TYR A 243 16.40 6.81 9.06
C TYR A 243 16.76 7.88 8.01
N ALA A 244 17.01 9.12 8.42
CA ALA A 244 17.43 10.19 7.52
C ALA A 244 18.77 9.89 6.85
N GLU A 245 19.76 9.37 7.60
CA GLU A 245 21.05 8.98 7.04
C GLU A 245 20.94 7.83 6.05
N LEU A 246 20.13 6.80 6.37
CA LEU A 246 19.86 5.69 5.47
C LEU A 246 19.21 6.17 4.17
N MET A 247 18.18 7.01 4.29
CA MET A 247 17.43 7.50 3.11
C MET A 247 18.26 8.46 2.25
N LYS A 248 19.22 9.16 2.83
CA LYS A 248 20.18 9.98 2.07
C LYS A 248 21.02 9.10 1.13
N ARG A 249 21.58 8.00 1.63
CA ARG A 249 22.34 7.03 0.82
C ARG A 249 21.50 6.41 -0.30
N PHE A 250 20.27 5.98 0.02
CA PHE A 250 19.32 5.49 -1.00
C PHE A 250 19.02 6.56 -2.05
N ALA A 251 18.78 7.79 -1.63
CA ALA A 251 18.48 8.89 -2.55
C ALA A 251 19.66 9.19 -3.49
N GLU A 252 20.90 9.08 -3.04
CA GLU A 252 22.10 9.23 -3.86
C GLU A 252 22.18 8.15 -4.94
N LYS A 253 21.95 6.87 -4.58
CA LYS A 253 21.90 5.75 -5.54
C LYS A 253 20.77 5.91 -6.56
N VAL A 254 19.58 6.32 -6.12
CA VAL A 254 18.45 6.59 -7.02
C VAL A 254 18.79 7.71 -8.00
N ARG A 255 19.39 8.83 -7.52
CA ARG A 255 19.79 9.96 -8.39
C ARG A 255 20.82 9.56 -9.42
N ALA A 256 21.82 8.77 -9.04
CA ALA A 256 22.86 8.28 -9.96
C ALA A 256 22.27 7.47 -11.14
N ASN A 257 21.14 6.78 -10.90
CA ASN A 257 20.50 5.93 -11.90
C ASN A 257 19.32 6.60 -12.64
N LEU A 258 18.95 7.85 -12.28
CA LEU A 258 17.78 8.54 -12.85
C LEU A 258 17.87 8.76 -14.37
N THR A 259 19.05 9.12 -14.86
CA THR A 259 19.31 9.42 -16.29
C THR A 259 19.08 8.20 -17.18
N ASN A 260 19.31 7.01 -16.65
CA ASN A 260 19.17 5.73 -17.37
C ASN A 260 17.73 5.21 -17.43
N LYS A 261 16.78 5.89 -16.75
CA LYS A 261 15.38 5.46 -16.68
C LYS A 261 14.52 6.09 -17.79
N ARG A 262 13.47 5.38 -18.22
CA ARG A 262 12.44 5.93 -19.12
C ARG A 262 11.71 7.12 -18.47
N PRO A 263 11.17 8.09 -19.23
CA PRO A 263 10.59 9.32 -18.68
C PRO A 263 9.58 9.11 -17.53
N LEU A 264 8.64 8.18 -17.70
CA LEU A 264 7.65 7.89 -16.67
C LEU A 264 8.25 7.24 -15.41
N ALA A 265 9.27 6.40 -15.57
CA ALA A 265 10.00 5.83 -14.44
C ALA A 265 10.78 6.92 -13.70
N ARG A 266 11.34 7.93 -14.41
CA ARG A 266 11.99 9.08 -13.76
C ARG A 266 11.03 9.82 -12.84
N VAL A 267 9.81 10.12 -13.29
CA VAL A 267 8.80 10.79 -12.44
C VAL A 267 8.50 9.96 -11.19
N THR A 268 8.36 8.65 -11.32
CA THR A 268 8.11 7.76 -10.16
C THR A 268 9.28 7.77 -9.18
N GLU A 269 10.52 7.72 -9.69
CA GLU A 269 11.73 7.79 -8.87
C GLU A 269 11.89 9.17 -8.21
N SER A 270 11.59 10.25 -8.93
CA SER A 270 11.63 11.60 -8.36
C SER A 270 10.60 11.77 -7.23
N LEU A 271 9.39 11.25 -7.39
CA LEU A 271 8.39 11.20 -6.30
C LEU A 271 8.91 10.40 -5.08
N ARG A 272 9.66 9.32 -5.32
CA ARG A 272 10.31 8.52 -4.27
C ARG A 272 11.35 9.32 -3.50
N LEU A 273 12.19 10.11 -4.20
CA LEU A 273 13.16 10.99 -3.55
C LEU A 273 12.49 12.01 -2.63
N VAL A 274 11.40 12.61 -3.10
CA VAL A 274 10.60 13.54 -2.27
C VAL A 274 9.98 12.80 -1.08
N TYR A 275 9.50 11.58 -1.28
CA TYR A 275 8.96 10.77 -0.18
C TYR A 275 10.01 10.50 0.90
N TYR A 276 11.22 10.10 0.55
CA TYR A 276 12.30 9.82 1.51
C TYR A 276 12.62 11.05 2.36
N GLU A 277 12.74 12.22 1.74
CA GLU A 277 12.95 13.47 2.46
C GLU A 277 11.81 13.79 3.43
N LEU A 278 10.56 13.69 2.96
CA LEU A 278 9.39 13.99 3.79
C LEU A 278 9.23 12.98 4.93
N ALA A 279 9.43 11.69 4.67
CA ALA A 279 9.35 10.64 5.68
C ALA A 279 10.42 10.86 6.77
N SER A 280 11.66 11.14 6.38
CA SER A 280 12.75 11.47 7.32
C SER A 280 12.40 12.66 8.20
N ARG A 281 11.86 13.72 7.60
CA ARG A 281 11.42 14.92 8.35
C ARG A 281 10.27 14.62 9.28
N ILE A 282 9.25 13.85 8.85
CA ILE A 282 8.11 13.51 9.70
C ILE A 282 8.57 12.71 10.92
N VAL A 283 9.46 11.73 10.74
CA VAL A 283 9.97 10.90 11.83
C VAL A 283 10.83 11.71 12.79
N THR A 284 11.63 12.66 12.29
CA THR A 284 12.48 13.53 13.12
C THR A 284 11.68 14.63 13.83
N GLU A 285 10.79 15.32 13.09
CA GLU A 285 10.04 16.48 13.60
C GLU A 285 8.77 16.07 14.36
N GLN A 286 8.35 14.79 14.28
CA GLN A 286 7.14 14.22 14.91
C GLN A 286 5.86 15.05 14.60
N ARG A 287 5.77 15.59 13.39
CA ARG A 287 4.61 16.40 12.93
C ARG A 287 4.36 16.22 11.43
N GLN A 288 3.16 16.59 10.99
CA GLN A 288 2.89 16.72 9.55
C GLN A 288 3.75 17.86 8.96
N VAL A 289 4.63 17.55 8.00
CA VAL A 289 5.48 18.55 7.31
C VAL A 289 4.83 19.12 6.06
N ILE A 290 3.86 18.39 5.48
CA ILE A 290 2.98 18.87 4.40
C ILE A 290 1.53 18.52 4.73
N PRO A 291 0.50 19.13 4.09
CA PRO A 291 -0.90 18.78 4.28
C PRO A 291 -1.17 17.30 4.02
N CYS A 292 -1.94 16.66 4.89
CA CYS A 292 -2.37 15.27 4.73
C CYS A 292 -3.79 15.20 4.14
N TYR A 293 -3.94 14.47 3.05
CA TYR A 293 -5.19 14.26 2.33
C TYR A 293 -5.84 12.89 2.63
N ALA A 294 -5.49 12.25 3.75
CA ALA A 294 -6.11 10.99 4.17
C ALA A 294 -7.63 11.17 4.35
N GLY A 295 -8.41 10.18 3.93
CA GLY A 295 -9.86 10.29 3.89
C GLY A 295 -10.42 11.25 2.82
N ILE A 296 -9.59 11.78 1.94
CA ILE A 296 -9.95 12.59 0.76
C ILE A 296 -9.47 11.91 -0.51
N THR A 297 -8.16 11.66 -0.62
CA THR A 297 -7.56 10.99 -1.79
C THR A 297 -7.56 9.47 -1.66
N ASN A 298 -7.51 8.96 -0.45
CA ASN A 298 -7.38 7.57 -0.09
C ASN A 298 -8.49 7.15 0.86
N VAL A 299 -8.80 5.87 0.84
CA VAL A 299 -9.65 5.20 1.83
C VAL A 299 -9.13 3.79 2.08
N HIS A 300 -9.30 3.29 3.30
CA HIS A 300 -8.97 1.93 3.67
C HIS A 300 -10.27 1.19 4.02
N LEU A 301 -10.47 0.03 3.42
CA LEU A 301 -11.56 -0.90 3.72
C LEU A 301 -10.97 -2.07 4.53
N THR A 302 -11.57 -2.37 5.67
CA THR A 302 -11.18 -3.51 6.48
C THR A 302 -11.86 -4.80 6.01
N PRO A 303 -11.38 -5.98 6.43
CA PRO A 303 -12.06 -7.25 6.13
C PRO A 303 -13.50 -7.31 6.64
N TYR A 304 -13.86 -6.47 7.60
CA TYR A 304 -15.17 -6.49 8.28
C TYR A 304 -16.14 -5.44 7.74
N GLY A 305 -15.75 -4.67 6.70
CA GLY A 305 -16.61 -3.66 6.08
C GLY A 305 -16.54 -2.28 6.74
N GLU A 306 -15.60 -2.04 7.63
CA GLU A 306 -15.34 -0.70 8.17
C GLU A 306 -14.53 0.12 7.17
N LEU A 307 -14.86 1.39 7.02
CA LEU A 307 -14.07 2.36 6.28
C LEU A 307 -13.21 3.19 7.22
N TRP A 308 -11.92 3.28 6.92
CA TRP A 308 -10.96 4.09 7.64
C TRP A 308 -10.40 5.20 6.74
N PRO A 309 -10.02 6.38 7.29
CA PRO A 309 -9.38 7.42 6.50
C PRO A 309 -7.98 7.00 5.99
N CYS A 310 -7.28 6.20 6.80
CA CYS A 310 -5.99 5.56 6.51
C CYS A 310 -5.75 4.43 7.54
N CYS A 311 -4.77 3.59 7.32
CA CYS A 311 -4.44 2.49 8.22
C CYS A 311 -3.86 2.95 9.58
N VAL A 312 -3.27 4.13 9.67
CA VAL A 312 -2.69 4.64 10.92
C VAL A 312 -3.77 5.10 11.91
N LEU A 313 -4.84 5.74 11.43
CA LEU A 313 -5.97 6.17 12.27
C LEU A 313 -7.08 5.10 12.41
N GLY A 314 -6.88 3.93 11.82
CA GLY A 314 -7.84 2.88 11.61
C GLY A 314 -8.84 2.67 12.75
N TYR A 315 -8.46 1.89 13.76
CA TYR A 315 -9.36 1.56 14.87
C TYR A 315 -9.75 2.78 15.72
N ALA A 316 -8.87 3.76 15.88
CA ALA A 316 -9.13 4.95 16.69
C ALA A 316 -10.18 5.90 16.07
N LYS A 317 -10.14 6.06 14.73
CA LYS A 317 -10.99 7.04 14.02
C LYS A 317 -11.64 6.44 12.75
N PRO A 318 -12.46 5.36 12.84
CA PRO A 318 -13.15 4.82 11.69
C PRO A 318 -14.19 5.80 11.16
N LEU A 319 -14.34 5.88 9.85
CA LEU A 319 -15.37 6.71 9.19
C LEU A 319 -16.78 6.14 9.40
N GLY A 320 -16.90 4.82 9.49
CA GLY A 320 -18.14 4.07 9.74
C GLY A 320 -18.10 2.67 9.13
N SER A 321 -19.16 1.90 9.38
CA SER A 321 -19.36 0.55 8.85
C SER A 321 -20.25 0.57 7.61
N LEU A 322 -19.83 -0.12 6.55
CA LEU A 322 -20.62 -0.26 5.33
C LEU A 322 -21.77 -1.24 5.50
N ARG A 323 -21.66 -2.22 6.42
CA ARG A 323 -22.76 -3.14 6.76
C ARG A 323 -23.96 -2.42 7.35
N GLU A 324 -23.72 -1.34 8.14
CA GLU A 324 -24.79 -0.55 8.76
C GLU A 324 -25.57 0.33 7.78
N VAL A 325 -25.06 0.51 6.55
CA VAL A 325 -25.67 1.39 5.53
C VAL A 325 -25.98 0.67 4.22
N ASP A 326 -26.19 -0.64 4.28
CA ASP A 326 -26.47 -1.51 3.13
C ASP A 326 -25.41 -1.36 2.01
N TYR A 327 -24.14 -1.33 2.42
CA TYR A 327 -22.96 -1.24 1.55
C TYR A 327 -22.88 0.02 0.67
N ASP A 328 -23.67 1.08 0.97
CA ASP A 328 -23.58 2.34 0.24
C ASP A 328 -22.38 3.17 0.76
N PHE A 329 -21.28 3.09 0.00
CA PHE A 329 -20.06 3.84 0.28
C PHE A 329 -20.31 5.35 0.50
N ARG A 330 -21.22 5.98 -0.25
CA ARG A 330 -21.46 7.41 -0.20
C ARG A 330 -22.05 7.85 1.14
N LYS A 331 -22.89 7.01 1.77
CA LYS A 331 -23.48 7.31 3.08
C LYS A 331 -22.40 7.44 4.16
N VAL A 332 -21.40 6.55 4.16
CA VAL A 332 -20.24 6.65 5.08
C VAL A 332 -19.30 7.77 4.66
N TRP A 333 -18.96 7.85 3.36
CA TRP A 333 -17.99 8.81 2.84
C TRP A 333 -18.38 10.28 3.08
N HIS A 334 -19.67 10.60 3.00
CA HIS A 334 -20.21 11.96 3.20
C HIS A 334 -20.84 12.18 4.58
N SER A 335 -20.69 11.25 5.51
CA SER A 335 -21.25 11.36 6.87
C SER A 335 -20.67 12.54 7.64
N SER A 336 -21.39 12.95 8.70
CA SER A 336 -20.89 13.97 9.65
C SER A 336 -19.59 13.51 10.34
N ARG A 337 -19.51 12.23 10.71
CA ARG A 337 -18.32 11.60 11.30
C ARG A 337 -17.12 11.69 10.34
N ALA A 338 -17.29 11.36 9.05
CA ALA A 338 -16.22 11.48 8.07
C ALA A 338 -15.74 12.94 7.93
N ARG A 339 -16.65 13.92 7.95
CA ARG A 339 -16.27 15.35 7.94
C ARG A 339 -15.47 15.75 9.18
N GLN A 340 -15.87 15.30 10.36
CA GLN A 340 -15.16 15.58 11.62
C GLN A 340 -13.75 15.00 11.60
N ILE A 341 -13.57 13.75 11.16
CA ILE A 341 -12.27 13.08 11.09
C ILE A 341 -11.35 13.77 10.07
N ARG A 342 -11.85 14.15 8.89
CA ARG A 342 -11.06 14.93 7.92
C ARG A 342 -10.61 16.27 8.48
N ARG A 343 -11.44 16.92 9.31
CA ARG A 343 -11.08 18.15 10.01
C ARG A 343 -9.96 17.94 11.01
N SER A 344 -9.98 16.86 11.80
CA SER A 344 -8.91 16.54 12.75
C SER A 344 -7.58 16.28 12.02
N ILE A 345 -7.61 15.58 10.87
CA ILE A 345 -6.42 15.36 10.03
C ILE A 345 -5.88 16.70 9.50
N LYS A 346 -6.76 17.56 9.00
CA LYS A 346 -6.39 18.91 8.52
C LYS A 346 -5.79 19.77 9.63
N ASN A 347 -6.27 19.63 10.85
CA ASN A 347 -5.74 20.32 12.04
C ASN A 347 -4.41 19.74 12.55
N ARG A 348 -3.85 18.74 11.85
CA ARG A 348 -2.56 18.10 12.18
C ARG A 348 -2.54 17.37 13.53
N GLU A 349 -3.67 16.78 13.93
CA GLU A 349 -3.78 16.00 15.16
C GLU A 349 -3.08 14.63 15.08
N CYS A 350 -2.50 14.30 13.94
CA CYS A 350 -1.71 13.09 13.72
C CYS A 350 -0.54 13.37 12.79
N SER A 351 0.50 12.54 12.85
CA SER A 351 1.61 12.53 11.90
C SER A 351 2.05 11.10 11.63
N CYS A 352 2.44 10.80 10.40
CA CYS A 352 3.00 9.50 10.03
C CYS A 352 3.75 9.59 8.70
N PRO A 353 4.77 8.77 8.47
CA PRO A 353 5.50 8.68 7.22
C PRO A 353 4.88 7.67 6.23
N LEU A 354 3.62 7.29 6.40
CA LEU A 354 2.93 6.27 5.60
C LEU A 354 3.06 6.49 4.09
N ALA A 355 3.78 5.60 3.41
CA ALA A 355 4.11 5.73 1.99
C ALA A 355 2.87 5.86 1.09
N ASN A 356 1.86 4.99 1.28
CA ASN A 356 0.64 5.02 0.46
C ASN A 356 -0.09 6.37 0.53
N GLN A 357 -0.03 7.07 1.66
CA GLN A 357 -0.63 8.39 1.83
C GLN A 357 0.32 9.49 1.35
N ALA A 358 1.62 9.34 1.57
CA ALA A 358 2.62 10.35 1.24
C ALA A 358 2.63 10.70 -0.26
N TYR A 359 2.56 9.72 -1.16
CA TYR A 359 2.50 9.98 -2.61
C TYR A 359 1.29 10.82 -3.00
N SER A 360 0.11 10.53 -2.45
CA SER A 360 -1.07 11.35 -2.68
C SER A 360 -0.93 12.76 -2.12
N ASN A 361 -0.30 12.90 -0.96
CA ASN A 361 -0.01 14.20 -0.35
C ASN A 361 0.96 15.01 -1.20
N ILE A 362 2.04 14.38 -1.73
CA ILE A 362 3.04 15.02 -2.61
C ILE A 362 2.35 15.55 -3.88
N ILE A 363 1.52 14.74 -4.53
CA ILE A 363 0.79 15.15 -5.74
C ILE A 363 -0.15 16.33 -5.46
N CYS A 364 -0.77 16.38 -4.29
CA CYS A 364 -1.63 17.48 -3.90
C CYS A 364 -0.89 18.72 -3.36
N HIS A 365 0.40 18.59 -2.97
CA HIS A 365 1.21 19.69 -2.45
C HIS A 365 2.10 20.28 -3.55
N THR A 366 1.69 21.43 -4.12
CA THR A 366 2.37 22.05 -5.28
C THR A 366 3.89 22.19 -5.14
N PRO A 367 4.45 22.69 -3.99
CA PRO A 367 5.91 22.77 -3.86
C PRO A 367 6.62 21.41 -3.92
N SER A 368 6.04 20.37 -3.30
CA SER A 368 6.60 19.01 -3.34
C SER A 368 6.49 18.37 -4.72
N LEU A 369 5.39 18.64 -5.44
CA LEU A 369 5.21 18.15 -6.80
C LEU A 369 6.22 18.80 -7.76
N LEU A 370 6.42 20.12 -7.68
CA LEU A 370 7.42 20.83 -8.49
C LEU A 370 8.85 20.34 -8.20
N LYS A 371 9.14 19.93 -6.98
CA LYS A 371 10.43 19.32 -6.62
C LYS A 371 10.65 17.94 -7.24
N ALA A 372 9.55 17.23 -7.58
CA ALA A 372 9.57 15.90 -8.18
C ALA A 372 9.55 15.93 -9.72
N LEU A 373 9.29 17.07 -10.34
CA LEU A 373 9.28 17.26 -11.80
C LEU A 373 10.60 17.85 -12.28
#